data_ba35149f44a1a491006b80ccd79b2068
#
_entry.id   ba35149f44a1a491006b80ccd79b2068
#
_cell.length_a   1.000
_cell.length_b   1.000
_cell.length_c   1.000
_cell.angle_alpha   90.00
_cell.angle_beta   90.00
_cell.angle_gamma   90.00
#
_symmetry.space_group_name_H-M   'P 1'
#
loop_
_entity.id
_entity.type
_entity.pdbx_description
1 polymer ?
#
loop_
_entity_poly.entity_id
_entity_poly.type
_entity_poly.pdbx_seq_one_letter_code
_entity_poly.pdbx_strand_id
1 'polypeptide(L)'
;MAGTIIGQGITIEGEITSDEEVVVAGTVRGKLNVDGPVTIDAGAVVEADIGATSLAVGGSVTGNVTATERVDLLSGARLIGDVKAARLTIADGASFKGNVDMDV
;
A
#
# COMPACT_ATOMS: atom_id res chain seq x y z
N MET A 1 1.82 19.87 -9.04
CA MET A 1 0.97 19.14 -8.55
C MET A 1 1.05 17.87 -8.94
N ALA A 2 0.79 17.09 -8.34
CA ALA A 2 1.18 16.02 -8.72
C ALA A 2 0.66 14.93 -7.98
N GLY A 3 0.67 13.86 -8.39
CA GLY A 3 0.14 12.68 -7.81
C GLY A 3 -0.44 11.85 -8.89
N THR A 4 -0.37 10.57 -8.67
CA THR A 4 -0.93 9.59 -9.59
C THR A 4 -2.19 9.02 -8.94
N ILE A 5 -3.28 9.02 -9.68
CA ILE A 5 -4.53 8.48 -9.18
C ILE A 5 -4.95 7.35 -10.09
N ILE A 6 -5.14 6.17 -9.50
CA ILE A 6 -5.63 5.00 -10.21
C ILE A 6 -7.09 4.84 -9.82
N GLY A 7 -7.99 5.17 -10.73
CA GLY A 7 -9.42 5.19 -10.45
C GLY A 7 -10.04 3.81 -10.37
N GLN A 8 -11.27 3.78 -9.91
CA GLN A 8 -12.04 2.55 -9.84
C GLN A 8 -12.23 1.98 -11.23
N GLY A 9 -12.19 0.66 -11.33
CA GLY A 9 -12.37 -0.01 -12.58
C GLY A 9 -11.12 -0.11 -13.44
N ILE A 10 -10.02 0.51 -12.99
CA ILE A 10 -8.76 0.45 -13.71
C ILE A 10 -7.91 -0.68 -13.13
N THR A 11 -7.40 -1.53 -13.99
CA THR A 11 -6.47 -2.59 -13.59
C THR A 11 -5.13 -2.31 -14.23
N ILE A 12 -4.09 -2.26 -13.41
CA ILE A 12 -2.74 -2.04 -13.88
C ILE A 12 -1.92 -3.27 -13.60
N GLU A 13 -1.26 -3.79 -14.62
CA GLU A 13 -0.35 -4.92 -14.48
C GLU A 13 1.02 -4.47 -14.97
N GLY A 14 2.03 -4.66 -14.11
CA GLY A 14 3.37 -4.27 -14.45
C GLY A 14 4.02 -3.50 -13.32
N GLU A 15 4.95 -2.62 -13.66
CA GLU A 15 5.70 -1.87 -12.68
C GLU A 15 5.30 -0.40 -12.74
N ILE A 16 5.02 0.17 -11.58
CA ILE A 16 4.71 1.58 -11.46
C ILE A 16 5.78 2.23 -10.61
N THR A 17 6.35 3.31 -11.13
CA THR A 17 7.35 4.07 -10.40
C THR A 17 6.92 5.53 -10.38
N SER A 18 6.94 6.13 -9.20
CA SER A 18 6.56 7.54 -9.05
C SER A 18 7.39 8.16 -7.95
N ASP A 19 7.66 9.45 -8.06
CA ASP A 19 8.31 10.20 -6.99
C ASP A 19 7.33 11.13 -6.27
N GLU A 20 6.05 10.93 -6.51
CA GLU A 20 5.03 11.76 -5.91
C GLU A 20 3.96 10.87 -5.30
N GLU A 21 2.96 11.47 -4.68
CA GLU A 21 1.87 10.74 -4.05
C GLU A 21 1.12 9.88 -5.06
N VAL A 22 0.77 8.67 -4.64
CA VAL A 22 -0.05 7.78 -5.46
C VAL A 22 -1.28 7.38 -4.66
N VAL A 23 -2.43 7.49 -5.30
CA VAL A 23 -3.70 7.06 -4.72
C VAL A 23 -4.24 5.93 -5.58
N VAL A 24 -4.52 4.80 -4.96
CA VAL A 24 -5.01 3.62 -5.67
C VAL A 24 -6.46 3.38 -5.25
N ALA A 25 -7.36 3.46 -6.20
CA ALA A 25 -8.76 3.12 -5.98
C ALA A 25 -9.19 1.92 -6.83
N GLY A 26 -8.32 1.44 -7.71
CA GLY A 26 -8.58 0.30 -8.57
C GLY A 26 -7.75 -0.92 -8.19
N THR A 27 -7.24 -1.62 -9.19
CA THR A 27 -6.47 -2.84 -8.99
C THR A 27 -5.06 -2.66 -9.55
N VAL A 28 -4.06 -3.06 -8.76
CA VAL A 28 -2.67 -3.02 -9.20
C VAL A 28 -2.05 -4.40 -9.00
N ARG A 29 -1.36 -4.88 -10.02
CA ARG A 29 -0.61 -6.14 -9.96
C ARG A 29 0.80 -5.91 -10.47
N GLY A 30 1.77 -6.50 -9.78
CA GLY A 30 3.17 -6.40 -10.20
C GLY A 30 4.01 -5.71 -9.16
N LYS A 31 4.52 -4.53 -9.46
CA LYS A 31 5.34 -3.77 -8.52
C LYS A 31 4.89 -2.32 -8.47
N LEU A 32 4.98 -1.76 -7.28
CA LEU A 32 4.67 -0.35 -7.07
C LEU A 32 5.80 0.26 -6.25
N ASN A 33 6.58 1.12 -6.86
CA ASN A 33 7.67 1.83 -6.20
C ASN A 33 7.34 3.31 -6.20
N VAL A 34 7.19 3.88 -5.02
CA VAL A 34 6.83 5.28 -4.89
C VAL A 34 7.78 5.93 -3.89
N ASP A 35 8.39 7.02 -4.30
CA ASP A 35 9.24 7.80 -3.41
C ASP A 35 8.39 8.89 -2.77
N GLY A 36 7.36 8.47 -2.08
CA GLY A 36 6.40 9.36 -1.45
C GLY A 36 5.28 8.55 -0.80
N PRO A 37 4.20 9.21 -0.37
CA PRO A 37 3.10 8.51 0.26
C PRO A 37 2.23 7.78 -0.74
N VAL A 38 1.71 6.62 -0.33
CA VAL A 38 0.77 5.84 -1.12
C VAL A 38 -0.49 5.66 -0.28
N THR A 39 -1.63 5.92 -0.89
CA THR A 39 -2.92 5.71 -0.26
C THR A 39 -3.69 4.67 -1.06
N ILE A 40 -4.16 3.65 -0.38
CA ILE A 40 -4.97 2.60 -1.01
C ILE A 40 -6.37 2.72 -0.47
N ASP A 41 -7.29 3.18 -1.32
CA ASP A 41 -8.66 3.43 -0.92
C ASP A 41 -9.41 2.16 -0.59
N ALA A 42 -10.50 2.31 0.15
CA ALA A 42 -11.39 1.20 0.42
C ALA A 42 -11.92 0.65 -0.90
N GLY A 43 -11.91 -0.66 -1.04
CA GLY A 43 -12.34 -1.31 -2.28
C GLY A 43 -11.22 -1.52 -3.29
N ALA A 44 -10.08 -0.88 -3.10
CA ALA A 44 -8.93 -1.13 -3.98
C ALA A 44 -8.28 -2.46 -3.66
N VAL A 45 -7.67 -3.06 -4.64
CA VAL A 45 -6.98 -4.34 -4.49
C VAL A 45 -5.58 -4.19 -5.07
N VAL A 46 -4.59 -4.52 -4.27
CA VAL A 46 -3.20 -4.49 -4.73
C VAL A 46 -2.58 -5.85 -4.49
N GLU A 47 -2.12 -6.48 -5.57
CA GLU A 47 -1.41 -7.74 -5.49
C GLU A 47 -0.02 -7.50 -6.04
N ALA A 48 0.84 -6.90 -5.23
CA ALA A 48 2.11 -6.42 -5.73
C ALA A 48 3.10 -6.23 -4.60
N ASP A 49 4.37 -6.07 -4.99
CA ASP A 49 5.38 -5.60 -4.06
C ASP A 49 5.32 -4.08 -4.03
N ILE A 50 5.18 -3.52 -2.85
CA ILE A 50 5.03 -2.08 -2.69
C ILE A 50 6.23 -1.53 -1.94
N GLY A 51 6.86 -0.54 -2.52
CA GLY A 51 7.88 0.25 -1.84
C GLY A 51 7.43 1.69 -1.80
N ALA A 52 7.38 2.27 -0.61
CA ALA A 52 6.90 3.64 -0.45
C ALA A 52 7.56 4.28 0.76
N THR A 53 7.45 5.60 0.85
CA THR A 53 7.87 6.31 2.05
C THR A 53 6.85 6.08 3.16
N SER A 54 5.58 6.27 2.84
CA SER A 54 4.49 6.03 3.77
C SER A 54 3.38 5.32 3.02
N LEU A 55 2.66 4.46 3.72
CA LEU A 55 1.58 3.72 3.10
C LEU A 55 0.35 3.77 4.00
N ALA A 56 -0.78 4.16 3.44
CA ALA A 56 -2.05 4.11 4.12
C ALA A 56 -2.94 3.14 3.35
N VAL A 57 -3.41 2.10 4.01
CA VAL A 57 -4.19 1.06 3.37
C VAL A 57 -5.61 1.07 3.90
N GLY A 58 -6.56 1.32 3.01
CA GLY A 58 -7.98 1.21 3.34
C GLY A 58 -8.65 0.07 2.61
N GLY A 59 -7.94 -0.57 1.69
CA GLY A 59 -8.47 -1.68 0.91
C GLY A 59 -7.72 -2.97 1.20
N SER A 60 -7.44 -3.75 0.15
CA SER A 60 -6.76 -5.04 0.27
C SER A 60 -5.39 -4.98 -0.37
N VAL A 61 -4.38 -5.49 0.34
CA VAL A 61 -3.03 -5.58 -0.19
C VAL A 61 -2.53 -7.00 0.04
N THR A 62 -1.98 -7.60 -1.01
CA THR A 62 -1.35 -8.91 -0.94
C THR A 62 0.05 -8.79 -1.52
N GLY A 63 1.06 -9.24 -0.79
CA GLY A 63 2.44 -9.21 -1.24
C GLY A 63 3.36 -8.59 -0.21
N ASN A 64 4.51 -8.11 -0.67
CA ASN A 64 5.50 -7.51 0.21
C ASN A 64 5.34 -6.00 0.22
N VAL A 65 5.38 -5.42 1.41
CA VAL A 65 5.28 -3.98 1.58
C VAL A 65 6.52 -3.50 2.30
N THR A 66 7.19 -2.51 1.74
CA THR A 66 8.33 -1.87 2.37
C THR A 66 8.05 -0.38 2.43
N ALA A 67 8.08 0.17 3.62
CA ALA A 67 7.92 1.61 3.81
C ALA A 67 9.07 2.11 4.66
N THR A 68 9.65 3.25 4.28
CA THR A 68 10.78 3.77 5.02
C THR A 68 10.35 4.52 6.27
N GLU A 69 9.12 5.00 6.32
CA GLU A 69 8.60 5.74 7.47
C GLU A 69 7.53 4.95 8.21
N ARG A 70 6.37 4.76 7.61
CA ARG A 70 5.29 4.11 8.34
C ARG A 70 4.28 3.45 7.41
N VAL A 71 3.56 2.52 8.00
CA VAL A 71 2.42 1.88 7.34
C VAL A 71 1.23 2.03 8.28
N ASP A 72 0.12 2.55 7.77
CA ASP A 72 -1.11 2.68 8.52
C ASP A 72 -2.16 1.77 7.88
N LEU A 73 -2.72 0.87 8.67
CA LEU A 73 -3.83 0.06 8.22
C LEU A 73 -5.11 0.67 8.79
N LEU A 74 -5.95 1.16 7.91
CA LEU A 74 -7.17 1.85 8.28
C LEU A 74 -8.29 0.83 8.56
N SER A 75 -9.39 1.31 9.10
CA SER A 75 -10.53 0.45 9.38
C SER A 75 -11.00 -0.23 8.10
N GLY A 76 -11.20 -1.54 8.15
CA GLY A 76 -11.59 -2.32 6.99
C GLY A 76 -10.45 -2.74 6.08
N ALA A 77 -9.22 -2.32 6.38
CA ALA A 77 -8.07 -2.70 5.58
C ALA A 77 -7.73 -4.18 5.79
N ARG A 78 -7.15 -4.76 4.77
CA ARG A 78 -6.70 -6.14 4.84
C ARG A 78 -5.34 -6.23 4.18
N LEU A 79 -4.36 -6.77 4.89
CA LEU A 79 -3.03 -6.94 4.36
C LEU A 79 -2.58 -8.37 4.57
N ILE A 80 -2.13 -9.01 3.51
CA ILE A 80 -1.64 -10.38 3.56
C ILE A 80 -0.24 -10.36 2.95
N GLY A 81 0.75 -10.82 3.72
CA GLY A 81 2.12 -10.90 3.27
C GLY A 81 3.08 -10.32 4.28
N ASP A 82 4.23 -9.84 3.79
CA ASP A 82 5.27 -9.31 4.66
C ASP A 82 5.27 -7.79 4.61
N VAL A 83 5.45 -7.18 5.78
CA VAL A 83 5.53 -5.73 5.89
C VAL A 83 6.82 -5.37 6.58
N LYS A 84 7.55 -4.44 5.99
CA LYS A 84 8.75 -3.89 6.60
C LYS A 84 8.58 -2.38 6.69
N ALA A 85 8.61 -1.85 7.90
CA ALA A 85 8.40 -0.43 8.13
C ALA A 85 9.05 0.00 9.44
N ALA A 86 9.33 1.30 9.55
CA ALA A 86 9.80 1.85 10.82
C ALA A 86 8.67 1.89 11.84
N ARG A 87 7.44 2.12 11.38
CA ARG A 87 6.26 2.15 12.23
C ARG A 87 5.11 1.44 11.56
N LEU A 88 4.30 0.80 12.36
CA LEU A 88 3.10 0.14 11.86
C LEU A 88 1.95 0.48 12.78
N THR A 89 0.89 1.00 12.21
CA THR A 89 -0.34 1.33 12.93
C THR A 89 -1.48 0.51 12.35
N ILE A 90 -2.23 -0.15 13.20
CA ILE A 90 -3.36 -0.96 12.77
C ILE A 90 -4.59 -0.42 13.48
N ALA A 91 -5.56 0.07 12.70
CA ALA A 91 -6.80 0.58 13.24
C ALA A 91 -7.75 -0.57 13.59
N ASP A 92 -8.75 -0.25 14.40
CA ASP A 92 -9.77 -1.23 14.70
C ASP A 92 -10.50 -1.63 13.43
N GLY A 93 -10.72 -2.90 13.26
CA GLY A 93 -11.38 -3.40 12.06
C GLY A 93 -10.43 -3.75 10.93
N ALA A 94 -9.14 -3.42 11.08
CA ALA A 94 -8.14 -3.82 10.11
C ALA A 94 -7.68 -5.25 10.38
N SER A 95 -7.26 -5.94 9.32
CA SER A 95 -6.76 -7.30 9.41
C SER A 95 -5.36 -7.37 8.84
N PHE A 96 -4.49 -8.07 9.53
CA PHE A 96 -3.15 -8.30 9.05
C PHE A 96 -2.83 -9.78 9.16
N LYS A 97 -2.29 -10.35 8.10
CA LYS A 97 -1.90 -11.74 8.10
C LYS A 97 -0.55 -11.88 7.43
N GLY A 98 0.43 -12.36 8.17
CA GLY A 98 1.79 -12.50 7.66
C GLY A 98 2.83 -12.08 8.67
N ASN A 99 3.94 -11.54 8.17
CA ASN A 99 5.07 -11.15 9.01
C ASN A 99 5.26 -9.65 8.99
N VAL A 100 5.62 -9.10 10.15
CA VAL A 100 5.96 -7.69 10.27
C VAL A 100 7.41 -7.61 10.70
N ASP A 101 8.18 -6.84 9.95
CA ASP A 101 9.57 -6.56 10.29
C ASP A 101 9.67 -5.06 10.52
N MET A 102 9.91 -4.67 11.75
CA MET A 102 10.03 -3.27 12.09
C MET A 102 11.48 -2.94 12.34
N ASP A 103 11.96 -1.97 11.58
CA ASP A 103 13.33 -1.54 11.70
C ASP A 103 13.37 -0.39 12.69
N VAL A 104 13.83 -0.66 13.87
CA VAL A 104 13.83 0.34 14.95
C VAL A 104 15.22 0.92 15.10
#